data_05671b21b3eb06b08861ffbb98b4728d
#
_entry.id   05671b21b3eb06b08861ffbb98b4728d
#
_cell.length_a   1.000
_cell.length_b   1.000
_cell.length_c   1.000
_cell.angle_alpha   90.00
_cell.angle_beta   90.00
_cell.angle_gamma   90.00
#
_symmetry.space_group_name_H-M   'P 1'
#
loop_
_entity.id
_entity.type
_entity.pdbx_description
1 polymer ?
#
loop_
_entity_poly.entity_id
_entity_poly.type
_entity_poly.pdbx_seq_one_letter_code
_entity_poly.pdbx_strand_id
1 'polypeptide(L)'
;MHDIAKPYKGSLAEAAKQVKAKMTIIVEKQDHLCNPAPAMEFSKLLPARLIVLDGESGHVGAGNFDDPALLKGIGDELADVQASGVTNQNLFDTIPFIPEHTPQRLAQFAKEPVVSGRIIFLGNSITEMGDWKKVLNDTTVVNRGIGGDISYGVLKRIGDITGRNPSKVFILLGINDIGKDIPEVVIADNYMKIVREIHNKCPQTRIYVQSVLPVNPAMPHFPQHYDKGEHVLVLNELLKDHAADGDYTYVDIFHLFADADGRLKSQYSYEGLHLKPPAYEVWVDYLKKQGYL
;
A
#
# COMPACT_ATOMS: atom_id res chain seq x y z
N MET A 1 13.62 -10.13 14.48
CA MET A 1 12.89 -11.27 13.90
C MET A 1 11.77 -11.65 14.83
N HIS A 2 10.51 -11.47 14.41
CA HIS A 2 9.38 -12.02 15.16
C HIS A 2 9.46 -13.56 15.07
N ASP A 3 9.48 -14.21 16.23
CA ASP A 3 9.41 -15.67 16.28
C ASP A 3 7.99 -16.11 15.90
N ILE A 4 7.79 -16.41 14.61
CA ILE A 4 6.51 -16.87 14.06
C ILE A 4 6.02 -18.18 14.68
N ALA A 5 6.90 -18.94 15.30
CA ALA A 5 6.55 -20.19 15.96
C ALA A 5 6.09 -20.00 17.42
N LYS A 6 6.24 -18.82 18.00
CA LYS A 6 5.85 -18.52 19.38
C LYS A 6 4.39 -18.86 19.70
N PRO A 7 3.39 -18.53 18.86
CA PRO A 7 2.00 -18.93 19.07
C PRO A 7 1.79 -20.44 19.05
N TYR A 8 2.73 -21.20 18.46
CA TYR A 8 2.70 -22.64 18.29
C TYR A 8 3.72 -23.35 19.20
N LYS A 9 3.98 -22.77 20.38
CA LYS A 9 4.91 -23.32 21.40
C LYS A 9 6.33 -23.52 20.86
N GLY A 10 6.77 -22.71 19.92
CA GLY A 10 8.10 -22.79 19.30
C GLY A 10 8.24 -23.89 18.23
N SER A 11 7.18 -24.59 17.85
CA SER A 11 7.22 -25.65 16.84
C SER A 11 6.89 -25.10 15.45
N LEU A 12 7.89 -25.06 14.56
CA LEU A 12 7.70 -24.73 13.15
C LEU A 12 6.81 -25.75 12.43
N ALA A 13 6.87 -27.01 12.81
CA ALA A 13 6.02 -28.07 12.24
C ALA A 13 4.54 -27.84 12.57
N GLU A 14 4.22 -27.40 13.78
CA GLU A 14 2.83 -27.08 14.15
C GLU A 14 2.36 -25.78 13.48
N ALA A 15 3.24 -24.81 13.33
CA ALA A 15 2.96 -23.59 12.58
C ALA A 15 2.69 -23.91 11.08
N ALA A 16 3.51 -24.75 10.48
CA ALA A 16 3.38 -25.16 9.08
C ALA A 16 2.01 -25.82 8.77
N LYS A 17 1.44 -26.58 9.70
CA LYS A 17 0.11 -27.20 9.54
C LYS A 17 -1.03 -26.18 9.37
N GLN A 18 -0.82 -24.94 9.78
CA GLN A 18 -1.82 -23.87 9.65
C GLN A 18 -1.73 -23.14 8.31
N VAL A 19 -0.66 -23.37 7.55
CA VAL A 19 -0.47 -22.73 6.24
C VAL A 19 -1.43 -23.37 5.24
N LYS A 20 -2.38 -22.58 4.76
CA LYS A 20 -3.37 -22.99 3.75
C LYS A 20 -3.03 -22.44 2.35
N ALA A 21 -2.11 -21.51 2.28
CA ALA A 21 -1.67 -20.92 1.02
C ALA A 21 -0.82 -21.94 0.23
N LYS A 22 -0.99 -21.95 -1.09
CA LYS A 22 -0.05 -22.62 -1.99
C LYS A 22 1.25 -21.84 -1.97
N MET A 23 2.35 -22.53 -1.76
CA MET A 23 3.67 -21.91 -1.63
C MET A 23 4.64 -22.51 -2.64
N THR A 24 5.50 -21.68 -3.18
CA THR A 24 6.69 -22.10 -3.94
C THR A 24 7.91 -21.58 -3.20
N ILE A 25 8.81 -22.50 -2.86
CA ILE A 25 10.08 -22.18 -2.20
C ILE A 25 11.18 -22.34 -3.24
N ILE A 26 11.93 -21.29 -3.47
CA ILE A 26 13.06 -21.26 -4.41
C ILE A 26 14.33 -21.21 -3.57
N VAL A 27 15.26 -22.12 -3.81
CA VAL A 27 16.56 -22.14 -3.15
C VAL A 27 17.66 -22.26 -4.19
N GLU A 28 18.77 -21.57 -3.97
CA GLU A 28 20.03 -21.76 -4.70
C GLU A 28 20.89 -22.75 -3.92
N LYS A 29 21.25 -23.86 -4.54
CA LYS A 29 21.99 -24.96 -3.88
C LYS A 29 23.40 -24.54 -3.44
N GLN A 30 24.00 -23.61 -4.16
CA GLN A 30 25.35 -23.10 -3.88
C GLN A 30 25.33 -21.73 -3.21
N ASP A 31 24.26 -21.40 -2.50
CA ASP A 31 24.21 -20.14 -1.72
C ASP A 31 25.21 -20.21 -0.56
N HIS A 32 26.24 -19.37 -0.63
CA HIS A 32 27.29 -19.27 0.39
C HIS A 32 26.97 -18.29 1.52
N LEU A 33 25.95 -17.45 1.36
CA LEU A 33 25.50 -16.48 2.37
C LEU A 33 24.34 -17.02 3.20
N CYS A 34 23.40 -17.72 2.57
CA CYS A 34 22.25 -18.31 3.20
C CYS A 34 22.26 -19.82 2.98
N ASN A 35 22.53 -20.62 4.02
CA ASN A 35 22.45 -22.06 3.89
C ASN A 35 21.06 -22.50 3.42
N PRO A 36 20.91 -23.14 2.26
CA PRO A 36 19.59 -23.54 1.72
C PRO A 36 18.96 -24.73 2.45
N ALA A 37 19.73 -25.51 3.19
CA ALA A 37 19.26 -26.73 3.83
C ALA A 37 18.05 -26.53 4.77
N PRO A 38 17.99 -25.50 5.63
CA PRO A 38 16.82 -25.26 6.46
C PRO A 38 15.54 -24.97 5.66
N ALA A 39 15.65 -24.24 4.54
CA ALA A 39 14.51 -23.95 3.66
C ALA A 39 14.04 -25.21 2.94
N MET A 40 14.96 -26.06 2.48
CA MET A 40 14.66 -27.34 1.88
C MET A 40 13.96 -28.31 2.87
N GLU A 41 14.41 -28.36 4.13
CA GLU A 41 13.75 -29.16 5.16
C GLU A 41 12.37 -28.59 5.52
N PHE A 42 12.24 -27.26 5.61
CA PHE A 42 10.98 -26.62 5.90
C PHE A 42 9.93 -26.85 4.79
N SER A 43 10.37 -26.90 3.51
CA SER A 43 9.46 -27.20 2.40
C SER A 43 8.77 -28.56 2.52
N LYS A 44 9.37 -29.54 3.21
CA LYS A 44 8.78 -30.85 3.44
C LYS A 44 7.62 -30.83 4.45
N LEU A 45 7.52 -29.78 5.26
CA LEU A 45 6.47 -29.59 6.25
C LEU A 45 5.25 -28.86 5.70
N LEU A 46 5.33 -28.33 4.49
CA LEU A 46 4.33 -27.48 3.85
C LEU A 46 3.76 -28.15 2.61
N PRO A 47 2.54 -27.81 2.19
CA PRO A 47 2.05 -28.08 0.85
C PRO A 47 2.73 -27.13 -0.17
N ALA A 48 4.07 -27.21 -0.24
CA ALA A 48 4.89 -26.29 -1.00
C ALA A 48 5.58 -27.00 -2.16
N ARG A 49 5.72 -26.31 -3.29
CA ARG A 49 6.61 -26.71 -4.37
C ARG A 49 8.01 -26.21 -4.04
N LEU A 50 9.01 -27.07 -4.14
CA LEU A 50 10.42 -26.70 -4.01
C LEU A 50 11.05 -26.62 -5.40
N ILE A 51 11.65 -25.47 -5.71
CA ILE A 51 12.51 -25.26 -6.89
C ILE A 51 13.93 -25.10 -6.38
N VAL A 52 14.81 -26.00 -6.81
CA VAL A 52 16.24 -25.94 -6.49
C VAL A 52 16.97 -25.48 -7.75
N LEU A 53 17.65 -24.34 -7.65
CA LEU A 53 18.53 -23.83 -8.66
C LEU A 53 19.93 -24.45 -8.41
N ASP A 54 20.51 -25.02 -9.45
CA ASP A 54 21.81 -25.74 -9.39
C ASP A 54 22.87 -25.02 -10.24
N GLY A 55 22.85 -23.68 -10.20
CA GLY A 55 23.79 -22.83 -10.89
C GLY A 55 25.02 -22.47 -10.06
N GLU A 56 25.98 -21.81 -10.66
CA GLU A 56 27.16 -21.28 -9.98
C GLU A 56 26.96 -19.82 -9.49
N SER A 57 25.72 -19.32 -9.57
CA SER A 57 25.38 -17.92 -9.27
C SER A 57 25.39 -17.59 -7.76
N GLY A 58 25.45 -18.62 -6.91
CA GLY A 58 25.46 -18.45 -5.47
C GLY A 58 24.21 -17.73 -4.94
N HIS A 59 24.38 -16.78 -4.02
CA HIS A 59 23.27 -16.07 -3.37
C HIS A 59 22.35 -15.31 -4.33
N VAL A 60 22.87 -14.89 -5.48
CA VAL A 60 22.09 -14.11 -6.47
C VAL A 60 21.37 -14.99 -7.50
N GLY A 61 21.50 -16.33 -7.41
CA GLY A 61 20.91 -17.26 -8.39
C GLY A 61 19.39 -17.12 -8.51
N ALA A 62 18.69 -16.91 -7.40
CA ALA A 62 17.25 -16.67 -7.40
C ALA A 62 16.84 -15.34 -8.06
N GLY A 63 17.78 -14.40 -8.21
CA GLY A 63 17.61 -13.15 -8.97
C GLY A 63 18.01 -13.27 -10.44
N ASN A 64 18.52 -14.42 -10.86
CA ASN A 64 18.88 -14.69 -12.26
C ASN A 64 17.63 -15.15 -13.03
N PHE A 65 16.90 -14.22 -13.58
CA PHE A 65 15.68 -14.49 -14.37
C PHE A 65 15.90 -15.25 -15.66
N ASP A 66 17.16 -15.52 -16.04
CA ASP A 66 17.50 -16.34 -17.21
C ASP A 66 17.66 -17.83 -16.87
N ASP A 67 17.58 -18.24 -15.60
CA ASP A 67 17.68 -19.65 -15.19
C ASP A 67 16.46 -20.44 -15.70
N PRO A 68 16.67 -21.49 -16.53
CA PRO A 68 15.57 -22.26 -17.12
C PRO A 68 14.68 -22.97 -16.09
N ALA A 69 15.23 -23.38 -14.94
CA ALA A 69 14.44 -24.06 -13.89
C ALA A 69 13.57 -23.04 -13.16
N LEU A 70 14.08 -21.83 -12.94
CA LEU A 70 13.30 -20.73 -12.37
C LEU A 70 12.17 -20.31 -13.31
N LEU A 71 12.49 -20.05 -14.57
CA LEU A 71 11.48 -19.66 -15.59
C LEU A 71 10.39 -20.73 -15.75
N LYS A 72 10.78 -22.00 -15.82
CA LYS A 72 9.84 -23.11 -15.88
C LYS A 72 8.96 -23.15 -14.62
N GLY A 73 9.56 -23.04 -13.44
CA GLY A 73 8.87 -23.08 -12.17
C GLY A 73 7.84 -21.96 -12.04
N ILE A 74 8.21 -20.73 -12.40
CA ILE A 74 7.30 -19.58 -12.43
C ILE A 74 6.18 -19.81 -13.47
N GLY A 75 6.52 -20.27 -14.67
CA GLY A 75 5.55 -20.57 -15.72
C GLY A 75 4.50 -21.59 -15.31
N ASP A 76 4.93 -22.67 -14.64
CA ASP A 76 4.02 -23.72 -14.14
C ASP A 76 3.10 -23.16 -13.03
N GLU A 77 3.60 -22.31 -12.12
CA GLU A 77 2.77 -21.66 -11.09
C GLU A 77 1.76 -20.70 -11.69
N LEU A 78 2.17 -19.89 -12.68
CA LEU A 78 1.27 -18.97 -13.37
C LEU A 78 0.16 -19.73 -14.11
N ALA A 79 0.48 -20.86 -14.77
CA ALA A 79 -0.49 -21.70 -15.43
C ALA A 79 -1.50 -22.29 -14.43
N ASP A 80 -1.03 -22.75 -13.28
CA ASP A 80 -1.88 -23.28 -12.21
C ASP A 80 -2.79 -22.20 -11.61
N VAL A 81 -2.28 -20.98 -11.42
CA VAL A 81 -3.09 -19.83 -10.94
C VAL A 81 -4.17 -19.48 -11.96
N GLN A 82 -3.83 -19.43 -13.24
CA GLN A 82 -4.80 -19.19 -14.32
C GLN A 82 -5.86 -20.29 -14.39
N ALA A 83 -5.46 -21.57 -14.29
CA ALA A 83 -6.36 -22.71 -14.31
C ALA A 83 -7.30 -22.74 -13.09
N SER A 84 -6.85 -22.27 -11.94
CA SER A 84 -7.65 -22.21 -10.71
C SER A 84 -8.68 -21.08 -10.70
N GLY A 85 -8.64 -20.16 -11.65
CA GLY A 85 -9.49 -18.96 -11.68
C GLY A 85 -9.19 -17.96 -10.53
N VAL A 86 -8.12 -18.19 -9.79
CA VAL A 86 -7.66 -17.26 -8.76
C VAL A 86 -7.01 -16.07 -9.46
N THR A 87 -7.70 -14.96 -9.49
CA THR A 87 -7.12 -13.68 -9.89
C THR A 87 -6.51 -13.01 -8.66
N ASN A 88 -5.50 -12.17 -8.85
CA ASN A 88 -4.94 -11.31 -7.77
C ASN A 88 -6.01 -10.50 -7.02
N GLN A 89 -7.18 -10.34 -7.63
CA GLN A 89 -8.34 -9.69 -7.02
C GLN A 89 -8.88 -10.45 -5.79
N ASN A 90 -8.63 -11.75 -5.67
CA ASN A 90 -9.26 -12.58 -4.63
C ASN A 90 -8.34 -12.86 -3.43
N LEU A 91 -7.04 -12.59 -3.53
CA LEU A 91 -6.09 -12.94 -2.45
C LEU A 91 -6.29 -12.13 -1.17
N PHE A 92 -6.74 -10.88 -1.28
CA PHE A 92 -6.96 -9.97 -0.14
C PHE A 92 -8.35 -9.33 -0.13
N ASP A 93 -9.20 -9.62 -1.13
CA ASP A 93 -10.56 -9.08 -1.22
C ASP A 93 -11.47 -9.56 -0.06
N THR A 94 -10.98 -10.52 0.69
CA THR A 94 -11.64 -11.07 1.89
C THR A 94 -11.23 -10.40 3.20
N ILE A 95 -10.37 -9.36 3.17
CA ILE A 95 -10.14 -8.59 4.40
C ILE A 95 -11.40 -7.76 4.66
N PRO A 96 -12.30 -8.22 5.55
CA PRO A 96 -13.58 -7.53 5.82
C PRO A 96 -13.32 -6.35 6.75
N PHE A 97 -12.42 -5.43 6.32
CA PHE A 97 -12.15 -4.28 7.12
C PHE A 97 -12.88 -3.07 6.57
N ILE A 98 -13.91 -2.70 7.30
CA ILE A 98 -14.60 -1.42 7.14
C ILE A 98 -14.47 -0.71 8.48
N PRO A 99 -13.84 0.48 8.55
CA PRO A 99 -13.79 1.27 9.78
C PRO A 99 -15.21 1.49 10.34
N GLU A 100 -15.36 1.42 11.67
CA GLU A 100 -16.69 1.52 12.33
C GLU A 100 -17.45 2.80 11.98
N HIS A 101 -16.73 3.91 11.77
CA HIS A 101 -17.37 5.18 11.41
C HIS A 101 -17.58 5.38 9.91
N THR A 102 -17.22 4.43 9.06
CA THR A 102 -17.42 4.51 7.60
C THR A 102 -18.88 4.81 7.22
N PRO A 103 -19.90 4.14 7.79
CA PRO A 103 -21.29 4.46 7.46
C PRO A 103 -21.66 5.90 7.78
N GLN A 104 -21.17 6.46 8.88
CA GLN A 104 -21.40 7.84 9.28
C GLN A 104 -20.75 8.82 8.30
N ARG A 105 -19.49 8.55 7.87
CA ARG A 105 -18.80 9.37 6.88
C ARG A 105 -19.50 9.33 5.52
N LEU A 106 -19.90 8.15 5.06
CA LEU A 106 -20.65 8.02 3.81
C LEU A 106 -21.99 8.76 3.86
N ALA A 107 -22.69 8.72 5.00
CA ALA A 107 -23.92 9.49 5.20
C ALA A 107 -23.68 11.01 5.19
N GLN A 108 -22.50 11.48 5.65
CA GLN A 108 -22.10 12.89 5.51
C GLN A 108 -21.84 13.23 4.04
N PHE A 109 -21.08 12.39 3.32
CA PHE A 109 -20.79 12.58 1.90
C PHE A 109 -22.06 12.66 1.06
N ALA A 110 -23.05 11.82 1.37
CA ALA A 110 -24.34 11.80 0.67
C ALA A 110 -25.16 13.09 0.84
N LYS A 111 -24.92 13.85 1.90
CA LYS A 111 -25.59 15.15 2.14
C LYS A 111 -24.94 16.30 1.37
N GLU A 112 -23.71 16.11 0.90
CA GLU A 112 -23.00 17.15 0.16
C GLU A 112 -23.48 17.20 -1.30
N PRO A 113 -23.72 18.39 -1.86
CA PRO A 113 -24.13 18.52 -3.25
C PRO A 113 -23.07 17.91 -4.18
N VAL A 114 -23.53 17.19 -5.19
CA VAL A 114 -22.70 16.70 -6.27
C VAL A 114 -22.47 17.82 -7.26
N VAL A 115 -21.24 18.36 -7.29
CA VAL A 115 -20.84 19.46 -8.18
C VAL A 115 -19.59 19.03 -8.93
N SER A 116 -19.65 19.04 -10.25
CA SER A 116 -18.53 18.70 -11.12
C SER A 116 -17.40 19.73 -11.07
N GLY A 117 -16.18 19.32 -11.43
CA GLY A 117 -15.04 20.20 -11.57
C GLY A 117 -14.34 20.58 -10.25
N ARG A 118 -14.77 20.02 -9.12
CA ARG A 118 -14.15 20.29 -7.82
C ARG A 118 -12.82 19.56 -7.64
N ILE A 119 -12.02 20.05 -6.71
CA ILE A 119 -10.81 19.36 -6.24
C ILE A 119 -11.23 18.42 -5.14
N ILE A 120 -10.78 17.15 -5.20
CA ILE A 120 -11.06 16.12 -4.19
C ILE A 120 -9.74 15.70 -3.54
N PHE A 121 -9.71 15.69 -2.20
CA PHE A 121 -8.70 14.99 -1.42
C PHE A 121 -9.29 13.65 -0.97
N LEU A 122 -8.71 12.56 -1.48
CA LEU A 122 -9.13 11.18 -1.27
C LEU A 122 -8.12 10.45 -0.39
N GLY A 123 -8.56 9.79 0.68
CA GLY A 123 -7.63 9.10 1.56
C GLY A 123 -8.24 8.53 2.84
N ASN A 124 -7.38 8.36 3.82
CA ASN A 124 -7.69 7.82 5.13
C ASN A 124 -7.88 8.93 6.22
N SER A 125 -7.53 8.62 7.50
CA SER A 125 -7.61 9.57 8.62
C SER A 125 -6.79 10.84 8.40
N ILE A 126 -5.61 10.72 7.81
CA ILE A 126 -4.74 11.88 7.55
C ILE A 126 -5.45 12.86 6.60
N THR A 127 -6.13 12.35 5.59
CA THR A 127 -6.96 13.18 4.69
C THR A 127 -8.22 13.67 5.40
N GLU A 128 -8.89 12.83 6.17
CA GLU A 128 -10.12 13.18 6.89
C GLU A 128 -9.92 14.36 7.85
N MET A 129 -8.83 14.35 8.61
CA MET A 129 -8.51 15.35 9.63
C MET A 129 -8.09 16.71 9.05
N GLY A 130 -7.78 16.79 7.75
CA GLY A 130 -7.41 18.03 7.09
C GLY A 130 -8.60 18.98 6.92
N ASP A 131 -8.47 20.21 7.43
CA ASP A 131 -9.41 21.29 7.12
C ASP A 131 -9.02 21.94 5.77
N TRP A 132 -9.23 21.15 4.69
CA TRP A 132 -8.81 21.50 3.34
C TRP A 132 -9.40 22.82 2.86
N LYS A 133 -10.65 23.11 3.23
CA LYS A 133 -11.31 24.38 2.87
C LYS A 133 -10.60 25.58 3.44
N LYS A 134 -10.18 25.47 4.69
CA LYS A 134 -9.45 26.53 5.39
C LYS A 134 -8.03 26.71 4.84
N VAL A 135 -7.26 25.62 4.75
CA VAL A 135 -5.84 25.72 4.36
C VAL A 135 -5.65 26.10 2.88
N LEU A 136 -6.63 25.75 2.03
CA LEU A 136 -6.65 26.16 0.61
C LEU A 136 -7.28 27.54 0.41
N ASN A 137 -8.01 28.02 1.40
CA ASN A 137 -8.90 29.19 1.29
C ASN A 137 -9.91 29.02 0.13
N ASP A 138 -10.42 27.78 -0.02
CA ASP A 138 -11.38 27.40 -1.04
C ASP A 138 -12.47 26.51 -0.46
N THR A 139 -13.68 27.06 -0.32
CA THR A 139 -14.83 26.38 0.25
C THR A 139 -15.39 25.28 -0.66
N THR A 140 -14.90 25.18 -1.88
CA THR A 140 -15.40 24.24 -2.90
C THR A 140 -14.66 22.90 -2.88
N VAL A 141 -13.54 22.82 -2.19
CA VAL A 141 -12.75 21.58 -2.06
C VAL A 141 -13.53 20.52 -1.29
N VAL A 142 -13.39 19.29 -1.74
CA VAL A 142 -14.12 18.14 -1.23
C VAL A 142 -13.17 17.19 -0.49
N ASN A 143 -13.46 16.95 0.80
CA ASN A 143 -12.73 15.99 1.62
C ASN A 143 -13.41 14.61 1.52
N ARG A 144 -12.67 13.61 1.04
CA ARG A 144 -13.09 12.22 0.92
C ARG A 144 -12.15 11.28 1.70
N GLY A 145 -11.69 11.77 2.84
CA GLY A 145 -10.98 10.97 3.84
C GLY A 145 -11.93 10.18 4.72
N ILE A 146 -11.56 8.94 5.05
CA ILE A 146 -12.20 8.09 6.06
C ILE A 146 -11.11 7.48 6.94
N GLY A 147 -11.12 7.77 8.24
CA GLY A 147 -10.13 7.24 9.19
C GLY A 147 -10.11 5.72 9.20
N GLY A 148 -8.90 5.16 9.19
CA GLY A 148 -8.71 3.72 9.15
C GLY A 148 -8.93 3.07 7.77
N ASP A 149 -9.36 3.82 6.75
CA ASP A 149 -9.63 3.26 5.43
C ASP A 149 -8.36 2.71 4.77
N ILE A 150 -8.55 1.67 3.98
CA ILE A 150 -7.52 0.98 3.20
C ILE A 150 -7.84 1.10 1.70
N SER A 151 -6.90 0.72 0.85
CA SER A 151 -7.06 0.80 -0.61
C SER A 151 -8.32 0.06 -1.12
N TYR A 152 -8.66 -1.08 -0.54
CA TYR A 152 -9.90 -1.82 -0.84
C TYR A 152 -11.16 -1.05 -0.46
N GLY A 153 -11.14 -0.33 0.66
CA GLY A 153 -12.28 0.50 1.07
C GLY A 153 -12.54 1.62 0.08
N VAL A 154 -11.49 2.27 -0.42
CA VAL A 154 -11.60 3.29 -1.46
C VAL A 154 -12.16 2.71 -2.75
N LEU A 155 -11.70 1.52 -3.19
CA LEU A 155 -12.25 0.84 -4.37
C LEU A 155 -13.76 0.61 -4.25
N LYS A 156 -14.25 0.20 -3.08
CA LYS A 156 -15.69 -0.01 -2.83
C LYS A 156 -16.52 1.27 -2.94
N ARG A 157 -15.92 2.44 -2.67
CA ARG A 157 -16.60 3.75 -2.70
C ARG A 157 -16.16 4.67 -3.84
N ILE A 158 -15.40 4.16 -4.80
CA ILE A 158 -14.85 4.96 -5.90
C ILE A 158 -15.95 5.66 -6.73
N GLY A 159 -17.15 5.09 -6.74
CA GLY A 159 -18.33 5.68 -7.39
C GLY A 159 -18.73 7.06 -6.85
N ASP A 160 -18.50 7.38 -5.58
CA ASP A 160 -18.74 8.73 -5.03
C ASP A 160 -17.75 9.75 -5.63
N ILE A 161 -16.52 9.31 -5.92
CA ILE A 161 -15.50 10.17 -6.53
C ILE A 161 -15.82 10.41 -8.01
N THR A 162 -16.01 9.33 -8.76
CA THR A 162 -16.24 9.40 -10.21
C THR A 162 -17.58 10.06 -10.55
N GLY A 163 -18.62 9.86 -9.73
CA GLY A 163 -19.91 10.52 -9.90
C GLY A 163 -19.88 12.04 -9.75
N ARG A 164 -18.78 12.59 -9.18
CA ARG A 164 -18.56 14.05 -9.04
C ARG A 164 -17.79 14.68 -10.21
N ASN A 165 -17.26 13.87 -11.13
CA ASN A 165 -16.47 14.32 -12.26
C ASN A 165 -15.47 15.43 -11.86
N PRO A 166 -14.49 15.14 -10.96
CA PRO A 166 -13.61 16.15 -10.39
C PRO A 166 -12.60 16.69 -11.42
N SER A 167 -12.13 17.92 -11.21
CA SER A 167 -11.02 18.47 -12.03
C SER A 167 -9.67 17.91 -11.59
N LYS A 168 -9.50 17.68 -10.30
CA LYS A 168 -8.28 17.11 -9.70
C LYS A 168 -8.64 16.15 -8.56
N VAL A 169 -7.89 15.07 -8.44
CA VAL A 169 -7.96 14.16 -7.29
C VAL A 169 -6.56 13.99 -6.71
N PHE A 170 -6.40 14.30 -5.42
CA PHE A 170 -5.19 14.03 -4.65
C PHE A 170 -5.43 12.81 -3.79
N ILE A 171 -4.63 11.73 -3.98
CA ILE A 171 -4.81 10.44 -3.32
C ILE A 171 -3.69 10.22 -2.31
N LEU A 172 -4.03 9.90 -1.06
CA LEU A 172 -3.10 9.50 -0.01
C LEU A 172 -3.67 8.33 0.78
N LEU A 173 -3.12 7.14 0.57
CA LEU A 173 -3.51 5.87 1.20
C LEU A 173 -2.27 5.04 1.52
N GLY A 174 -2.45 3.86 2.11
CA GLY A 174 -1.45 2.81 2.20
C GLY A 174 -0.96 2.53 3.61
N ILE A 175 -0.86 3.52 4.51
CA ILE A 175 -0.35 3.27 5.87
C ILE A 175 -1.23 2.30 6.66
N ASN A 176 -2.55 2.32 6.48
CA ASN A 176 -3.45 1.38 7.12
C ASN A 176 -3.41 -0.01 6.48
N ASP A 177 -3.17 -0.07 5.17
CA ASP A 177 -2.92 -1.32 4.44
C ASP A 177 -1.66 -1.99 4.98
N ILE A 178 -0.54 -1.24 5.04
CA ILE A 178 0.74 -1.68 5.60
C ILE A 178 0.57 -2.13 7.06
N GLY A 179 -0.17 -1.35 7.87
CA GLY A 179 -0.48 -1.70 9.26
C GLY A 179 -1.29 -3.00 9.42
N LYS A 180 -1.88 -3.50 8.35
CA LYS A 180 -2.60 -4.78 8.26
C LYS A 180 -1.81 -5.87 7.54
N ASP A 181 -0.53 -5.64 7.31
CA ASP A 181 0.38 -6.55 6.63
C ASP A 181 -0.06 -6.89 5.18
N ILE A 182 -0.80 -5.97 4.52
CA ILE A 182 -1.09 -6.09 3.09
C ILE A 182 0.20 -5.77 2.32
N PRO A 183 0.66 -6.67 1.44
CA PRO A 183 1.88 -6.46 0.67
C PRO A 183 1.83 -5.20 -0.20
N GLU A 184 2.94 -4.50 -0.31
CA GLU A 184 3.06 -3.22 -1.03
C GLU A 184 2.66 -3.34 -2.50
N VAL A 185 3.01 -4.46 -3.14
CA VAL A 185 2.62 -4.74 -4.54
C VAL A 185 1.10 -4.82 -4.72
N VAL A 186 0.39 -5.34 -3.71
CA VAL A 186 -1.08 -5.42 -3.71
C VAL A 186 -1.68 -4.04 -3.51
N ILE A 187 -1.08 -3.24 -2.62
CA ILE A 187 -1.51 -1.85 -2.38
C ILE A 187 -1.32 -1.03 -3.65
N ALA A 188 -0.15 -1.14 -4.30
CA ALA A 188 0.16 -0.45 -5.54
C ALA A 188 -0.81 -0.86 -6.67
N ASP A 189 -1.12 -2.16 -6.82
CA ASP A 189 -2.11 -2.65 -7.78
C ASP A 189 -3.51 -2.07 -7.51
N ASN A 190 -3.92 -1.95 -6.25
CA ASN A 190 -5.17 -1.29 -5.89
C ASN A 190 -5.16 0.20 -6.26
N TYR A 191 -4.04 0.90 -6.09
CA TYR A 191 -3.88 2.27 -6.60
C TYR A 191 -4.09 2.35 -8.10
N MET A 192 -3.50 1.41 -8.87
CA MET A 192 -3.66 1.35 -10.32
C MET A 192 -5.12 1.10 -10.72
N LYS A 193 -5.85 0.28 -9.96
CA LYS A 193 -7.30 0.08 -10.16
C LYS A 193 -8.09 1.36 -9.89
N ILE A 194 -7.77 2.08 -8.81
CA ILE A 194 -8.39 3.37 -8.46
C ILE A 194 -8.15 4.39 -9.59
N VAL A 195 -6.90 4.53 -10.03
CA VAL A 195 -6.50 5.46 -11.11
C VAL A 195 -7.25 5.14 -12.40
N ARG A 196 -7.23 3.87 -12.83
CA ARG A 196 -7.95 3.42 -14.05
C ARG A 196 -9.44 3.69 -13.97
N GLU A 197 -10.08 3.44 -12.82
CA GLU A 197 -11.51 3.70 -12.65
C GLU A 197 -11.85 5.19 -12.74
N ILE A 198 -10.99 6.05 -12.20
CA ILE A 198 -11.15 7.51 -12.34
C ILE A 198 -10.96 7.92 -13.80
N HIS A 199 -9.91 7.46 -14.48
CA HIS A 199 -9.66 7.78 -15.89
C HIS A 199 -10.79 7.32 -16.80
N ASN A 200 -11.28 6.10 -16.62
CA ASN A 200 -12.34 5.53 -17.43
C ASN A 200 -13.64 6.35 -17.35
N LYS A 201 -13.97 6.85 -16.16
CA LYS A 201 -15.23 7.58 -15.94
C LYS A 201 -15.08 9.10 -16.01
N CYS A 202 -13.88 9.61 -15.77
CA CYS A 202 -13.58 11.04 -15.71
C CYS A 202 -12.26 11.34 -16.44
N PRO A 203 -12.19 11.21 -17.77
CA PRO A 203 -10.94 11.26 -18.54
C PRO A 203 -10.23 12.62 -18.51
N GLN A 204 -10.91 13.68 -18.06
CA GLN A 204 -10.32 15.03 -17.93
C GLN A 204 -9.77 15.29 -16.51
N THR A 205 -9.96 14.36 -15.58
CA THR A 205 -9.48 14.51 -14.20
C THR A 205 -7.96 14.37 -14.14
N ARG A 206 -7.28 15.34 -13.54
CA ARG A 206 -5.87 15.22 -13.22
C ARG A 206 -5.72 14.48 -11.91
N ILE A 207 -4.96 13.38 -11.90
CA ILE A 207 -4.75 12.53 -10.74
C ILE A 207 -3.35 12.77 -10.18
N TYR A 208 -3.28 13.00 -8.88
CA TYR A 208 -2.05 13.18 -8.11
C TYR A 208 -1.99 12.10 -7.03
N VAL A 209 -1.09 11.14 -7.19
CA VAL A 209 -0.82 10.13 -6.18
C VAL A 209 0.31 10.64 -5.29
N GLN A 210 0.02 10.82 -4.03
CA GLN A 210 0.95 11.36 -3.05
C GLN A 210 1.65 10.24 -2.32
N SER A 211 2.94 10.43 -2.02
CA SER A 211 3.71 9.48 -1.21
C SER A 211 3.06 9.27 0.16
N VAL A 212 3.05 8.03 0.63
CA VAL A 212 2.71 7.70 2.01
C VAL A 212 3.68 8.42 2.96
N LEU A 213 3.15 8.99 4.02
CA LEU A 213 3.94 9.78 4.97
C LEU A 213 4.79 8.89 5.89
N PRO A 214 5.90 9.42 6.43
CA PRO A 214 6.67 8.72 7.44
C PRO A 214 5.86 8.53 8.72
N VAL A 215 6.28 7.56 9.53
CA VAL A 215 5.79 7.32 10.90
C VAL A 215 6.91 7.57 11.92
N ASN A 216 6.56 7.79 13.19
CA ASN A 216 7.56 7.99 14.24
C ASN A 216 7.40 6.95 15.36
N PRO A 217 8.23 5.92 15.40
CA PRO A 217 8.15 4.85 16.41
C PRO A 217 8.53 5.30 17.82
N ALA A 218 9.15 6.48 17.98
CA ALA A 218 9.47 7.04 19.28
C ALA A 218 8.24 7.66 19.99
N MET A 219 7.09 7.74 19.31
CA MET A 219 5.82 8.27 19.83
C MET A 219 4.77 7.15 19.90
N PRO A 220 4.82 6.24 20.88
CA PRO A 220 4.12 4.96 20.84
C PRO A 220 2.62 5.08 21.11
N HIS A 221 1.80 5.21 20.10
CA HIS A 221 0.34 5.19 20.21
C HIS A 221 -0.33 4.17 19.27
N PHE A 222 0.27 3.94 18.09
CA PHE A 222 -0.23 3.01 17.09
C PHE A 222 0.85 1.98 16.72
N PRO A 223 1.14 0.99 17.60
CA PRO A 223 2.27 0.07 17.44
C PRO A 223 2.25 -0.71 16.11
N GLN A 224 1.07 -0.98 15.55
CA GLN A 224 0.92 -1.69 14.28
C GLN A 224 1.46 -0.90 13.06
N HIS A 225 1.78 0.39 13.22
CA HIS A 225 2.29 1.24 12.15
C HIS A 225 3.77 1.60 12.29
N TYR A 226 4.37 1.44 13.49
CA TYR A 226 5.64 2.09 13.80
C TYR A 226 6.89 1.40 13.28
N ASP A 227 6.87 0.08 13.13
CA ASP A 227 7.96 -0.71 12.56
C ASP A 227 7.83 -0.88 11.03
N LYS A 228 7.00 -0.05 10.41
CA LYS A 228 6.63 -0.16 9.00
C LYS A 228 7.33 0.87 8.08
N GLY A 229 8.34 1.57 8.57
CA GLY A 229 9.02 2.62 7.79
C GLY A 229 9.60 2.11 6.47
N GLU A 230 10.21 0.92 6.46
CA GLU A 230 10.76 0.31 5.24
C GLU A 230 9.65 -0.04 4.24
N HIS A 231 8.53 -0.58 4.71
CA HIS A 231 7.35 -0.86 3.87
C HIS A 231 6.78 0.41 3.23
N VAL A 232 6.79 1.53 3.97
CA VAL A 232 6.38 2.83 3.42
C VAL A 232 7.29 3.26 2.27
N LEU A 233 8.60 3.10 2.42
CA LEU A 233 9.56 3.44 1.36
C LEU A 233 9.38 2.56 0.13
N VAL A 234 9.23 1.25 0.31
CA VAL A 234 8.98 0.31 -0.80
C VAL A 234 7.70 0.68 -1.55
N LEU A 235 6.60 0.95 -0.83
CA LEU A 235 5.35 1.36 -1.47
C LEU A 235 5.51 2.68 -2.24
N ASN A 236 6.22 3.65 -1.67
CA ASN A 236 6.46 4.94 -2.32
C ASN A 236 7.25 4.79 -3.62
N GLU A 237 8.27 3.93 -3.66
CA GLU A 237 9.02 3.66 -4.91
C GLU A 237 8.13 2.94 -5.94
N LEU A 238 7.33 1.94 -5.55
CA LEU A 238 6.38 1.30 -6.47
C LEU A 238 5.39 2.32 -7.07
N LEU A 239 4.84 3.21 -6.26
CA LEU A 239 3.92 4.24 -6.74
C LEU A 239 4.62 5.25 -7.66
N LYS A 240 5.88 5.55 -7.41
CA LYS A 240 6.68 6.44 -8.26
C LYS A 240 7.02 5.78 -9.59
N ASP A 241 7.39 4.50 -9.57
CA ASP A 241 7.71 3.74 -10.78
C ASP A 241 6.50 3.61 -11.70
N HIS A 242 5.33 3.28 -11.16
CA HIS A 242 4.09 3.22 -11.92
C HIS A 242 3.67 4.57 -12.52
N ALA A 243 4.10 5.70 -11.97
CA ALA A 243 3.81 7.01 -12.55
C ALA A 243 4.49 7.22 -13.91
N ALA A 244 5.53 6.46 -14.23
CA ALA A 244 6.19 6.50 -15.53
C ALA A 244 5.27 6.07 -16.68
N ASP A 245 4.24 5.26 -16.40
CA ASP A 245 3.22 4.85 -17.36
C ASP A 245 2.25 6.01 -17.76
N GLY A 246 2.34 7.17 -17.09
CA GLY A 246 1.68 8.40 -17.48
C GLY A 246 0.24 8.58 -16.99
N ASP A 247 -0.29 7.65 -16.22
CA ASP A 247 -1.69 7.69 -15.79
C ASP A 247 -1.96 8.66 -14.63
N TYR A 248 -0.91 9.14 -13.94
CA TYR A 248 -1.00 10.11 -12.84
C TYR A 248 0.33 10.83 -12.61
N THR A 249 0.28 11.90 -11.83
CA THR A 249 1.47 12.57 -11.32
C THR A 249 1.79 12.07 -9.93
N TYR A 250 2.98 11.49 -9.74
CA TYR A 250 3.49 11.19 -8.40
C TYR A 250 3.93 12.47 -7.70
N VAL A 251 3.53 12.63 -6.44
CA VAL A 251 3.84 13.82 -5.63
C VAL A 251 4.54 13.38 -4.35
N ASP A 252 5.85 13.59 -4.29
CA ASP A 252 6.61 13.27 -3.08
C ASP A 252 6.38 14.34 -2.00
N ILE A 253 5.53 13.99 -1.04
CA ILE A 253 5.33 14.77 0.20
C ILE A 253 6.00 14.14 1.41
N PHE A 254 6.55 12.92 1.29
CA PHE A 254 7.26 12.24 2.38
C PHE A 254 8.40 13.08 2.91
N HIS A 255 9.23 13.63 2.03
CA HIS A 255 10.40 14.43 2.39
C HIS A 255 10.06 15.71 3.19
N LEU A 256 8.84 16.24 3.05
CA LEU A 256 8.43 17.42 3.82
C LEU A 256 8.38 17.13 5.32
N PHE A 257 8.01 15.91 5.66
CA PHE A 257 7.70 15.49 7.01
C PHE A 257 8.73 14.54 7.63
N ALA A 258 9.61 13.93 6.83
CA ALA A 258 10.68 13.08 7.31
C ALA A 258 11.83 13.87 7.91
N ASP A 259 12.30 13.46 9.08
CA ASP A 259 13.58 13.91 9.66
C ASP A 259 14.78 13.20 8.99
N ALA A 260 15.98 13.40 9.52
CA ALA A 260 17.21 12.81 8.99
C ALA A 260 17.24 11.27 9.08
N ASP A 261 16.46 10.69 9.98
CA ASP A 261 16.32 9.25 10.17
C ASP A 261 15.11 8.67 9.39
N GLY A 262 14.45 9.47 8.55
CA GLY A 262 13.26 9.07 7.81
C GLY A 262 11.99 8.97 8.65
N ARG A 263 11.98 9.49 9.88
CA ARG A 263 10.84 9.45 10.80
C ARG A 263 10.01 10.71 10.69
N LEU A 264 8.71 10.59 10.99
CA LEU A 264 7.83 11.75 11.06
C LEU A 264 8.31 12.75 12.12
N LYS A 265 8.61 13.97 11.68
CA LYS A 265 9.04 15.06 12.57
C LYS A 265 8.02 15.29 13.68
N SER A 266 8.43 15.22 14.93
CA SER A 266 7.55 15.35 16.12
C SER A 266 6.82 16.70 16.20
N GLN A 267 7.38 17.76 15.60
CA GLN A 267 6.70 19.05 15.52
C GLN A 267 5.41 18.99 14.69
N TYR A 268 5.30 18.07 13.74
CA TYR A 268 4.15 17.92 12.84
C TYR A 268 3.16 16.84 13.25
N SER A 269 3.44 16.07 14.31
CA SER A 269 2.54 15.01 14.77
C SER A 269 2.24 15.09 16.26
N TYR A 270 1.09 14.57 16.66
CA TYR A 270 0.72 14.40 18.06
C TYR A 270 1.24 13.08 18.62
N GLU A 271 1.24 12.03 17.82
CA GLU A 271 1.45 10.65 18.25
C GLU A 271 2.24 9.80 17.26
N GLY A 272 2.90 10.45 16.29
CA GLY A 272 3.79 9.78 15.35
C GLY A 272 3.15 9.23 14.07
N LEU A 273 1.86 9.48 13.83
CA LEU A 273 1.12 9.05 12.65
C LEU A 273 0.30 10.19 12.02
N HIS A 274 -0.60 10.81 12.79
CA HIS A 274 -1.45 11.89 12.32
C HIS A 274 -0.77 13.25 12.40
N LEU A 275 -1.22 14.16 11.55
CA LEU A 275 -0.63 15.47 11.40
C LEU A 275 -1.33 16.51 12.26
N LYS A 276 -0.53 17.47 12.78
CA LYS A 276 -1.02 18.71 13.39
C LYS A 276 -1.44 19.71 12.32
N PRO A 277 -2.34 20.67 12.63
CA PRO A 277 -2.77 21.69 11.68
C PRO A 277 -1.67 22.40 10.89
N PRO A 278 -0.53 22.82 11.48
CA PRO A 278 0.55 23.45 10.71
C PRO A 278 1.16 22.59 9.62
N ALA A 279 1.09 21.27 9.74
CA ALA A 279 1.60 20.37 8.70
C ALA A 279 0.77 20.44 7.42
N TYR A 280 -0.53 20.64 7.53
CA TYR A 280 -1.40 20.79 6.35
C TYR A 280 -1.12 22.10 5.61
N GLU A 281 -0.71 23.15 6.30
CA GLU A 281 -0.26 24.40 5.68
C GLU A 281 1.02 24.18 4.85
N VAL A 282 2.02 23.51 5.45
CA VAL A 282 3.26 23.11 4.73
C VAL A 282 2.95 22.26 3.49
N TRP A 283 2.03 21.32 3.64
CA TRP A 283 1.62 20.43 2.55
C TRP A 283 0.97 21.24 1.40
N VAL A 284 0.01 22.07 1.70
CA VAL A 284 -0.69 22.89 0.70
C VAL A 284 0.24 23.89 0.03
N ASP A 285 1.12 24.53 0.78
CA ASP A 285 2.12 25.45 0.23
C ASP A 285 3.05 24.76 -0.75
N TYR A 286 3.46 23.52 -0.44
CA TYR A 286 4.23 22.70 -1.37
C TYR A 286 3.44 22.43 -2.66
N LEU A 287 2.19 21.96 -2.55
CA LEU A 287 1.36 21.67 -3.73
C LEU A 287 1.16 22.92 -4.61
N LYS A 288 0.96 24.10 -4.03
CA LYS A 288 0.86 25.38 -4.73
C LYS A 288 2.17 25.74 -5.41
N LYS A 289 3.29 25.61 -4.72
CA LYS A 289 4.63 25.92 -5.25
C LYS A 289 5.00 25.04 -6.45
N GLN A 290 4.54 23.79 -6.44
CA GLN A 290 4.75 22.86 -7.56
C GLN A 290 3.75 23.04 -8.71
N GLY A 291 2.75 23.91 -8.58
CA GLY A 291 1.72 24.15 -9.61
C GLY A 291 0.67 23.01 -9.71
N TYR A 292 0.54 22.20 -8.69
CA TYR A 292 -0.47 21.12 -8.64
C TYR A 292 -1.86 21.64 -8.26
N LEU A 293 -1.90 22.72 -7.51
CA LEU A 293 -3.11 23.43 -7.09
C LEU A 293 -3.39 24.67 -7.91
#